data_1a79944b1c21d9199feac15faeb1de63
#
_entry.id   1a79944b1c21d9199feac15faeb1de63
#
_cell.length_a   1.000
_cell.length_b   1.000
_cell.length_c   1.000
_cell.angle_alpha   90.00
_cell.angle_beta   90.00
_cell.angle_gamma   90.00
#
_symmetry.space_group_name_H-M   'P 1'
#
loop_
_entity.id
_entity.type
_entity.pdbx_description
1 polymer ?
#
loop_
_entity_poly.entity_id
_entity_poly.type
_entity_poly.pdbx_seq_one_letter_code
_entity_poly.pdbx_strand_id
1 'polypeptide(L)'
;LTSTLVKLAEKHSIYHYELAKKGLLLRPRTDGRILSEIQPAELLETDLIPIHPEMVLKDLIPLVQKSRRNYFPVQDQKTGDFLGMVYFNDIKNYLFEPHLVNSIIVEEVMQSEITTVSLSDSVGDILSTFETTNAWSLPVVENKKFLGLISKATMLDHYRKELKAQTEDY
;
A
#
# COMPACT_ATOMS: atom_id res chain seq x y z
N LEU A 1 2.71 19.36 -31.42
CA LEU A 1 3.86 18.56 -30.92
C LEU A 1 4.52 19.22 -29.68
N THR A 2 4.68 20.55 -29.67
CA THR A 2 5.24 21.28 -28.52
C THR A 2 4.29 21.35 -27.31
N SER A 3 2.96 21.35 -27.53
CA SER A 3 1.97 21.43 -26.44
C SER A 3 1.90 20.18 -25.55
N THR A 4 2.16 19.00 -26.10
CA THR A 4 2.12 17.74 -25.35
C THR A 4 3.36 17.55 -24.46
N LEU A 5 4.54 17.95 -24.93
CA LEU A 5 5.78 17.95 -24.14
C LEU A 5 5.76 18.98 -23.01
N VAL A 6 5.22 20.17 -23.28
CA VAL A 6 5.04 21.21 -22.26
C VAL A 6 4.05 20.77 -21.19
N LYS A 7 2.92 20.16 -21.56
CA LYS A 7 1.94 19.61 -20.61
C LYS A 7 2.51 18.48 -19.76
N LEU A 8 3.36 17.62 -20.32
CA LEU A 8 4.07 16.58 -19.57
C LEU A 8 5.08 17.16 -18.59
N ALA A 9 5.86 18.17 -19.01
CA ALA A 9 6.80 18.86 -18.16
C ALA A 9 6.12 19.63 -17.03
N GLU A 10 5.01 20.31 -17.34
CA GLU A 10 4.19 21.01 -16.34
C GLU A 10 3.56 20.02 -15.33
N LYS A 11 3.06 18.88 -15.79
CA LYS A 11 2.50 17.83 -14.93
C LYS A 11 3.56 17.29 -13.96
N HIS A 12 4.78 17.05 -14.42
CA HIS A 12 5.88 16.61 -13.57
C HIS A 12 6.33 17.70 -12.59
N SER A 13 6.35 18.95 -13.03
CA SER A 13 6.71 20.11 -12.18
C SER A 13 5.69 20.35 -11.07
N ILE A 14 4.39 20.30 -11.37
CA ILE A 14 3.30 20.42 -10.39
C ILE A 14 3.34 19.26 -9.39
N TYR A 15 3.60 18.07 -9.87
CA TYR A 15 3.72 16.86 -9.07
C TYR A 15 4.86 16.96 -8.04
N HIS A 16 6.06 17.38 -8.47
CA HIS A 16 7.20 17.60 -7.58
C HIS A 16 6.95 18.73 -6.57
N TYR A 17 6.26 19.78 -6.98
CA TYR A 17 5.88 20.87 -6.10
C TYR A 17 4.92 20.43 -4.98
N GLU A 18 3.92 19.64 -5.31
CA GLU A 18 2.98 19.11 -4.32
C GLU A 18 3.64 18.17 -3.33
N LEU A 19 4.55 17.30 -3.78
CA LEU A 19 5.32 16.42 -2.91
C LEU A 19 6.24 17.20 -1.97
N ALA A 20 6.92 18.23 -2.46
CA ALA A 20 7.74 19.12 -1.65
C ALA A 20 6.92 19.87 -0.59
N LYS A 21 5.74 20.35 -0.95
CA LYS A 21 4.80 21.04 -0.06
C LYS A 21 4.30 20.15 1.08
N LYS A 22 4.17 18.83 0.84
CA LYS A 22 3.77 17.85 1.86
C LYS A 22 4.94 17.34 2.70
N GLY A 23 6.15 17.86 2.51
CA GLY A 23 7.35 17.47 3.25
C GLY A 23 7.87 16.08 2.91
N LEU A 24 7.36 15.44 1.83
CA LEU A 24 7.80 14.13 1.37
C LEU A 24 9.08 14.23 0.52
N LEU A 25 9.23 15.32 -0.24
CA LEU A 25 10.40 15.62 -1.05
C LEU A 25 11.06 16.91 -0.57
N LEU A 26 12.36 16.86 -0.31
CA LEU A 26 13.16 18.00 0.14
C LEU A 26 13.82 18.75 -1.02
N ARG A 27 14.13 18.06 -2.13
CA ARG A 27 14.85 18.60 -3.29
C ARG A 27 14.30 17.97 -4.58
N PRO A 28 13.43 18.64 -5.36
CA PRO A 28 12.68 18.03 -6.46
C PRO A 28 13.52 17.31 -7.52
N ARG A 29 14.66 17.85 -7.93
CA ARG A 29 15.50 17.19 -8.95
C ARG A 29 16.23 15.97 -8.43
N THR A 30 16.83 16.08 -7.25
CA THR A 30 17.54 14.98 -6.58
C THR A 30 16.58 13.89 -6.17
N ASP A 31 15.43 14.28 -5.64
CA ASP A 31 14.40 13.36 -5.16
C ASP A 31 13.77 12.55 -6.30
N GLY A 32 13.50 13.19 -7.45
CA GLY A 32 12.99 12.51 -8.64
C GLY A 32 13.99 11.47 -9.18
N ARG A 33 15.27 11.76 -9.15
CA ARG A 33 16.32 10.81 -9.53
C ARG A 33 16.40 9.64 -8.56
N ILE A 34 16.42 9.90 -7.26
CA ILE A 34 16.48 8.86 -6.22
C ILE A 34 15.28 7.95 -6.31
N LEU A 35 14.07 8.50 -6.45
CA LEU A 35 12.85 7.72 -6.58
C LEU A 35 12.84 6.85 -7.85
N SER A 36 13.43 7.33 -8.96
CA SER A 36 13.51 6.55 -10.20
C SER A 36 14.47 5.36 -10.10
N GLU A 37 15.40 5.37 -9.17
CA GLU A 37 16.35 4.28 -8.92
C GLU A 37 15.77 3.20 -8.01
N ILE A 38 14.70 3.50 -7.25
CA ILE A 38 14.03 2.52 -6.38
C ILE A 38 13.07 1.66 -7.21
N GLN A 39 13.22 0.35 -7.10
CA GLN A 39 12.28 -0.59 -7.71
C GLN A 39 11.11 -0.88 -6.76
N PRO A 40 9.84 -0.85 -7.22
CA PRO A 40 8.70 -1.15 -6.36
C PRO A 40 8.79 -2.51 -5.63
N ALA A 41 9.41 -3.50 -6.26
CA ALA A 41 9.63 -4.82 -5.65
C ALA A 41 10.48 -4.76 -4.37
N GLU A 42 11.39 -3.81 -4.24
CA GLU A 42 12.21 -3.61 -3.05
C GLU A 42 11.41 -3.07 -1.86
N LEU A 43 10.26 -2.45 -2.13
CA LEU A 43 9.37 -1.86 -1.14
C LEU A 43 8.32 -2.84 -0.64
N LEU A 44 8.22 -4.02 -1.25
CA LEU A 44 7.14 -4.98 -1.02
C LEU A 44 7.26 -5.63 0.36
N GLU A 45 6.21 -5.50 1.16
CA GLU A 45 6.05 -6.15 2.45
C GLU A 45 5.12 -7.35 2.31
N THR A 46 5.61 -8.55 2.64
CA THR A 46 4.92 -9.82 2.39
C THR A 46 4.52 -10.57 3.65
N ASP A 47 4.85 -10.05 4.83
CA ASP A 47 4.57 -10.66 6.13
C ASP A 47 3.10 -10.50 6.57
N LEU A 48 2.16 -10.84 5.68
CA LEU A 48 0.73 -10.76 5.92
C LEU A 48 0.10 -12.15 5.91
N ILE A 49 -0.95 -12.31 6.71
CA ILE A 49 -1.71 -13.55 6.80
C ILE A 49 -2.98 -13.39 5.95
N PRO A 50 -3.13 -14.12 4.84
CA PRO A 50 -4.34 -14.07 4.04
C PRO A 50 -5.50 -14.76 4.76
N ILE A 51 -6.69 -14.24 4.53
CA ILE A 51 -7.96 -14.79 5.06
C ILE A 51 -8.95 -14.96 3.92
N HIS A 52 -10.05 -15.65 4.19
CA HIS A 52 -11.07 -15.96 3.20
C HIS A 52 -12.41 -15.30 3.55
N PRO A 53 -13.24 -14.96 2.56
CA PRO A 53 -14.49 -14.21 2.80
C PRO A 53 -15.51 -14.99 3.65
N GLU A 54 -15.49 -16.32 3.60
CA GLU A 54 -16.43 -17.17 4.33
C GLU A 54 -16.03 -17.42 5.80
N MET A 55 -14.83 -16.99 6.20
CA MET A 55 -14.37 -17.17 7.58
C MET A 55 -15.24 -16.36 8.55
N VAL A 56 -15.61 -16.98 9.67
CA VAL A 56 -16.28 -16.31 10.78
C VAL A 56 -15.25 -15.50 11.57
N LEU A 57 -15.65 -14.34 12.11
CA LEU A 57 -14.72 -13.46 12.84
C LEU A 57 -14.02 -14.16 14.01
N LYS A 58 -14.69 -15.12 14.65
CA LYS A 58 -14.09 -15.94 15.71
C LYS A 58 -12.81 -16.63 15.26
N ASP A 59 -12.76 -17.09 14.01
CA ASP A 59 -11.59 -17.77 13.44
C ASP A 59 -10.44 -16.82 13.13
N LEU A 60 -10.71 -15.50 13.08
CA LEU A 60 -9.68 -14.49 12.96
C LEU A 60 -8.91 -14.24 14.26
N ILE A 61 -9.49 -14.51 15.42
CA ILE A 61 -8.87 -14.20 16.72
C ILE A 61 -7.46 -14.77 16.83
N PRO A 62 -7.21 -16.08 16.55
CA PRO A 62 -5.86 -16.62 16.60
C PRO A 62 -4.91 -15.97 15.59
N LEU A 63 -5.42 -15.59 14.41
CA LEU A 63 -4.64 -14.93 13.37
C LEU A 63 -4.25 -13.50 13.78
N VAL A 64 -5.18 -12.76 14.37
CA VAL A 64 -4.93 -11.42 14.92
C VAL A 64 -3.86 -11.48 16.01
N GLN A 65 -3.92 -12.46 16.91
CA GLN A 65 -2.94 -12.65 17.96
C GLN A 65 -1.54 -13.00 17.44
N LYS A 66 -1.48 -13.75 16.35
CA LYS A 66 -0.22 -14.18 15.71
C LYS A 66 0.37 -13.11 14.79
N SER A 67 -0.46 -12.31 14.15
CA SER A 67 -0.05 -11.30 13.18
C SER A 67 0.68 -10.13 13.84
N ARG A 68 1.72 -9.64 13.18
CA ARG A 68 2.36 -8.36 13.51
C ARG A 68 1.72 -7.17 12.80
N ARG A 69 0.72 -7.42 11.95
CA ARG A 69 0.04 -6.43 11.13
C ARG A 69 -1.40 -6.24 11.58
N ASN A 70 -1.90 -5.03 11.40
CA ASN A 70 -3.27 -4.65 11.74
C ASN A 70 -4.24 -4.78 10.55
N TYR A 71 -3.85 -5.50 9.51
CA TYR A 71 -4.66 -5.70 8.31
C TYR A 71 -4.39 -7.08 7.70
N PHE A 72 -5.43 -7.61 7.06
CA PHE A 72 -5.43 -8.96 6.51
C PHE A 72 -5.96 -8.92 5.07
N PRO A 73 -5.20 -9.39 4.07
CA PRO A 73 -5.72 -9.51 2.71
C PRO A 73 -6.76 -10.61 2.64
N VAL A 74 -7.86 -10.33 1.95
CA VAL A 74 -8.94 -11.30 1.70
C VAL A 74 -8.76 -11.87 0.31
N GLN A 75 -8.68 -13.19 0.23
CA GLN A 75 -8.48 -13.94 -1.00
C GLN A 75 -9.58 -14.97 -1.19
N ASP A 76 -9.98 -15.18 -2.45
CA ASP A 76 -10.86 -16.27 -2.80
C ASP A 76 -10.17 -17.61 -2.49
N GLN A 77 -10.88 -18.50 -1.79
CA GLN A 77 -10.30 -19.77 -1.34
C GLN A 77 -9.96 -20.72 -2.51
N LYS A 78 -10.70 -20.63 -3.61
CA LYS A 78 -10.52 -21.53 -4.77
C LYS A 78 -9.53 -20.96 -5.78
N THR A 79 -9.66 -19.69 -6.11
CA THR A 79 -8.85 -19.03 -7.15
C THR A 79 -7.63 -18.34 -6.60
N GLY A 80 -7.63 -17.94 -5.32
CA GLY A 80 -6.60 -17.11 -4.71
C GLY A 80 -6.66 -15.64 -5.13
N ASP A 81 -7.73 -15.22 -5.82
CA ASP A 81 -7.88 -13.84 -6.26
C ASP A 81 -8.06 -12.89 -5.07
N PHE A 82 -7.44 -11.72 -5.17
CA PHE A 82 -7.59 -10.67 -4.18
C PHE A 82 -9.00 -10.08 -4.24
N LEU A 83 -9.70 -10.08 -3.10
CA LEU A 83 -11.07 -9.60 -2.98
C LEU A 83 -11.18 -8.31 -2.18
N GLY A 84 -10.26 -8.04 -1.29
CA GLY A 84 -10.29 -6.86 -0.43
C GLY A 84 -9.38 -6.98 0.78
N MET A 85 -9.58 -6.10 1.75
CA MET A 85 -8.80 -6.04 2.99
C MET A 85 -9.72 -5.99 4.21
N VAL A 86 -9.31 -6.63 5.28
CA VAL A 86 -9.87 -6.42 6.62
C VAL A 86 -8.87 -5.64 7.45
N TYR A 87 -9.31 -4.53 8.02
CA TYR A 87 -8.51 -3.73 8.94
C TYR A 87 -8.93 -4.02 10.38
N PHE A 88 -7.98 -4.24 11.27
CA PHE A 88 -8.25 -4.54 12.67
C PHE A 88 -9.16 -3.48 13.32
N ASN A 89 -8.95 -2.21 13.02
CA ASN A 89 -9.79 -1.14 13.55
C ASN A 89 -11.27 -1.26 13.20
N ASP A 90 -11.59 -1.85 12.05
CA ASP A 90 -12.97 -2.02 11.59
C ASP A 90 -13.68 -3.17 12.29
N ILE A 91 -12.93 -4.16 12.78
CA ILE A 91 -13.49 -5.38 13.38
C ILE A 91 -13.31 -5.49 14.89
N LYS A 92 -12.44 -4.67 15.51
CA LYS A 92 -12.07 -4.80 16.93
C LYS A 92 -13.27 -4.83 17.88
N ASN A 93 -14.30 -4.04 17.60
CA ASN A 93 -15.50 -3.99 18.43
C ASN A 93 -16.32 -5.28 18.35
N TYR A 94 -16.38 -5.91 17.17
CA TYR A 94 -17.08 -7.16 16.97
C TYR A 94 -16.38 -8.34 17.64
N LEU A 95 -15.04 -8.31 17.73
CA LEU A 95 -14.24 -9.39 18.31
C LEU A 95 -14.50 -9.58 19.81
N PHE A 96 -14.96 -8.54 20.51
CA PHE A 96 -15.26 -8.58 21.94
C PHE A 96 -16.74 -8.80 22.24
N GLU A 97 -17.59 -8.93 21.21
CA GLU A 97 -19.02 -9.18 21.35
C GLU A 97 -19.34 -10.65 21.04
N PRO A 98 -19.65 -11.51 22.04
CA PRO A 98 -19.79 -12.95 21.85
C PRO A 98 -20.82 -13.36 20.81
N HIS A 99 -21.90 -12.58 20.66
CA HIS A 99 -22.94 -12.87 19.68
C HIS A 99 -22.50 -12.53 18.27
N LEU A 100 -21.78 -11.42 18.08
CA LEU A 100 -21.34 -10.93 16.77
C LEU A 100 -20.15 -11.73 16.24
N VAL A 101 -19.19 -12.04 17.10
CA VAL A 101 -17.98 -12.76 16.70
C VAL A 101 -18.25 -14.15 16.12
N ASN A 102 -19.35 -14.79 16.55
CA ASN A 102 -19.76 -16.11 16.08
C ASN A 102 -20.65 -16.10 14.83
N SER A 103 -21.20 -14.94 14.46
CA SER A 103 -22.19 -14.83 13.38
C SER A 103 -21.71 -14.03 12.16
N ILE A 104 -20.83 -13.06 12.37
CA ILE A 104 -20.33 -12.21 11.28
C ILE A 104 -19.21 -12.93 10.53
N ILE A 105 -19.27 -12.91 9.20
CA ILE A 105 -18.22 -13.42 8.33
C ILE A 105 -17.35 -12.28 7.77
N VAL A 106 -16.16 -12.62 7.30
CA VAL A 106 -15.18 -11.68 6.74
C VAL A 106 -15.77 -10.85 5.60
N GLU A 107 -16.56 -11.44 4.72
CA GLU A 107 -17.19 -10.76 3.59
C GLU A 107 -18.05 -9.55 4.02
N GLU A 108 -18.68 -9.61 5.19
CA GLU A 108 -19.55 -8.55 5.70
C GLU A 108 -18.76 -7.34 6.25
N VAL A 109 -17.51 -7.52 6.60
CA VAL A 109 -16.67 -6.48 7.24
C VAL A 109 -15.46 -6.07 6.40
N MET A 110 -15.16 -6.79 5.32
CA MET A 110 -14.04 -6.44 4.45
C MET A 110 -14.35 -5.18 3.63
N GLN A 111 -13.30 -4.45 3.32
CA GLN A 111 -13.33 -3.39 2.33
C GLN A 111 -12.94 -3.96 0.97
N SER A 112 -13.84 -3.90 -0.01
CA SER A 112 -13.63 -4.43 -1.35
C SER A 112 -13.24 -3.37 -2.38
N GLU A 113 -13.65 -2.13 -2.18
CA GLU A 113 -13.31 -1.00 -3.05
C GLU A 113 -12.01 -0.34 -2.58
N ILE A 114 -10.89 -0.99 -2.83
CA ILE A 114 -9.57 -0.52 -2.40
C ILE A 114 -8.73 -0.22 -3.62
N THR A 115 -8.09 0.95 -3.61
CA THR A 115 -7.09 1.28 -4.62
C THR A 115 -5.86 0.40 -4.45
N THR A 116 -5.46 -0.25 -5.52
CA THR A 116 -4.28 -1.12 -5.59
C THR A 116 -3.23 -0.53 -6.51
N VAL A 117 -2.00 -0.96 -6.35
CA VAL A 117 -0.88 -0.62 -7.24
C VAL A 117 -0.26 -1.89 -7.81
N SER A 118 0.54 -1.73 -8.85
CA SER A 118 1.25 -2.81 -9.54
C SER A 118 2.75 -2.64 -9.37
N LEU A 119 3.52 -3.73 -9.44
CA LEU A 119 4.98 -3.67 -9.50
C LEU A 119 5.50 -3.03 -10.78
N SER A 120 4.66 -2.95 -11.81
CA SER A 120 4.98 -2.23 -13.06
C SER A 120 4.79 -0.72 -12.97
N ASP A 121 4.13 -0.23 -11.91
CA ASP A 121 4.00 1.20 -11.66
C ASP A 121 5.35 1.79 -11.23
N SER A 122 5.61 3.04 -11.60
CA SER A 122 6.77 3.75 -11.08
C SER A 122 6.57 4.10 -9.60
N VAL A 123 7.66 4.23 -8.84
CA VAL A 123 7.59 4.69 -7.45
C VAL A 123 6.96 6.08 -7.36
N GLY A 124 7.17 6.94 -8.36
CA GLY A 124 6.51 8.23 -8.46
C GLY A 124 4.99 8.11 -8.57
N ASP A 125 4.49 7.19 -9.39
CA ASP A 125 3.04 6.94 -9.54
C ASP A 125 2.45 6.35 -8.25
N ILE A 126 3.16 5.46 -7.57
CA ILE A 126 2.75 4.91 -6.28
C ILE A 126 2.64 6.02 -5.22
N LEU A 127 3.60 6.94 -5.17
CA LEU A 127 3.54 8.13 -4.31
C LEU A 127 2.31 8.98 -4.61
N SER A 128 2.02 9.22 -5.89
CA SER A 128 0.83 9.95 -6.31
C SER A 128 -0.45 9.28 -5.82
N THR A 129 -0.50 7.96 -5.89
CA THR A 129 -1.64 7.18 -5.41
C THR A 129 -1.80 7.31 -3.89
N PHE A 130 -0.71 7.30 -3.12
CA PHE A 130 -0.76 7.56 -1.69
C PHE A 130 -1.39 8.92 -1.37
N GLU A 131 -1.05 9.93 -2.15
CA GLU A 131 -1.53 11.28 -1.92
C GLU A 131 -3.00 11.46 -2.26
N THR A 132 -3.44 10.90 -3.38
CA THR A 132 -4.83 10.99 -3.82
C THR A 132 -5.79 10.18 -2.93
N THR A 133 -5.32 9.09 -2.34
CA THR A 133 -6.12 8.20 -1.49
C THR A 133 -6.00 8.49 0.00
N ASN A 134 -5.02 9.29 0.42
CA ASN A 134 -4.62 9.46 1.83
C ASN A 134 -4.29 8.14 2.54
N ALA A 135 -3.97 7.09 1.79
CA ALA A 135 -3.60 5.80 2.36
C ALA A 135 -2.22 5.84 3.01
N TRP A 136 -2.00 5.01 4.01
CA TRP A 136 -0.68 4.77 4.62
C TRP A 136 0.03 3.57 4.03
N SER A 137 -0.74 2.66 3.46
CA SER A 137 -0.27 1.48 2.76
C SER A 137 -1.20 1.16 1.60
N LEU A 138 -0.64 0.59 0.53
CA LEU A 138 -1.38 0.21 -0.66
C LEU A 138 -1.13 -1.26 -0.97
N PRO A 139 -2.19 -2.05 -1.23
CA PRO A 139 -2.03 -3.41 -1.72
C PRO A 139 -1.41 -3.43 -3.12
N VAL A 140 -0.47 -4.35 -3.31
CA VAL A 140 0.12 -4.64 -4.60
C VAL A 140 -0.55 -5.88 -5.18
N VAL A 141 -1.19 -5.72 -6.34
CA VAL A 141 -1.96 -6.76 -7.00
C VAL A 141 -1.48 -6.91 -8.45
N GLU A 142 -1.19 -8.13 -8.86
CA GLU A 142 -0.83 -8.50 -10.22
C GLU A 142 -1.71 -9.66 -10.69
N ASN A 143 -2.32 -9.53 -11.86
CA ASN A 143 -3.20 -10.58 -12.40
C ASN A 143 -4.23 -11.09 -11.37
N LYS A 144 -4.89 -10.18 -10.67
CA LYS A 144 -5.85 -10.43 -9.58
C LYS A 144 -5.25 -11.07 -8.33
N LYS A 145 -3.94 -11.28 -8.25
CA LYS A 145 -3.28 -11.88 -7.09
C LYS A 145 -2.63 -10.83 -6.20
N PHE A 146 -2.85 -10.97 -4.91
CA PHE A 146 -2.21 -10.16 -3.89
C PHE A 146 -0.74 -10.59 -3.75
N LEU A 147 0.18 -9.64 -3.90
CA LEU A 147 1.62 -9.89 -3.74
C LEU A 147 2.14 -9.40 -2.38
N GLY A 148 1.58 -8.34 -1.85
CA GLY A 148 2.03 -7.72 -0.61
C GLY A 148 1.51 -6.30 -0.49
N LEU A 149 2.10 -5.54 0.42
CA LEU A 149 1.81 -4.13 0.63
C LEU A 149 3.03 -3.27 0.38
N ILE A 150 2.81 -2.04 -0.03
CA ILE A 150 3.80 -0.96 0.01
C ILE A 150 3.30 0.08 1.01
N SER A 151 4.14 0.46 1.98
CA SER A 151 3.82 1.49 2.97
C SER A 151 4.60 2.77 2.71
N LYS A 152 4.04 3.91 3.13
CA LYS A 152 4.75 5.19 3.11
C LYS A 152 6.03 5.14 3.95
N ALA A 153 5.99 4.44 5.09
CA ALA A 153 7.13 4.32 5.98
C ALA A 153 8.31 3.60 5.31
N THR A 154 8.06 2.47 4.67
CA THR A 154 9.10 1.72 3.94
C THR A 154 9.65 2.52 2.77
N MET A 155 8.80 3.23 2.05
CA MET A 155 9.21 4.09 0.96
C MET A 155 10.14 5.21 1.43
N LEU A 156 9.82 5.90 2.52
CA LEU A 156 10.66 6.94 3.11
C LEU A 156 11.99 6.38 3.62
N ASP A 157 11.99 5.19 4.19
CA ASP A 157 13.21 4.53 4.67
C ASP A 157 14.17 4.22 3.52
N HIS A 158 13.67 3.64 2.43
CA HIS A 158 14.45 3.40 1.21
C HIS A 158 14.98 4.69 0.60
N TYR A 159 14.15 5.72 0.53
CA TYR A 159 14.56 7.04 0.05
C TYR A 159 15.74 7.59 0.86
N ARG A 160 15.68 7.53 2.19
CA ARG A 160 16.76 8.00 3.07
C ARG A 160 18.05 7.22 2.88
N LYS A 161 17.96 5.90 2.69
CA LYS A 161 19.12 5.04 2.44
C LYS A 161 19.80 5.38 1.12
N GLU A 162 19.02 5.54 0.05
CA GLU A 162 19.54 5.97 -1.25
C GLU A 162 20.16 7.37 -1.20
N LEU A 163 19.53 8.30 -0.50
CA LEU A 163 20.07 9.66 -0.32
C LEU A 163 21.42 9.63 0.40
N LYS A 164 21.58 8.81 1.44
CA LYS A 164 22.86 8.64 2.13
C LYS A 164 23.93 8.04 1.21
N ALA A 165 23.62 6.98 0.51
CA ALA A 165 24.56 6.34 -0.41
C ALA A 165 25.09 7.32 -1.44
N GLN A 166 24.24 8.18 -2.00
CA GLN A 166 24.64 9.17 -2.99
C GLN A 166 25.41 10.37 -2.41
N THR A 167 25.28 10.65 -1.11
CA THR A 167 26.02 11.75 -0.45
C THR A 167 27.37 11.33 0.12
N GLU A 168 27.56 10.03 0.36
CA GLU A 168 28.85 9.48 0.85
C GLU A 168 29.86 9.21 -0.28
N ASP A 169 29.40 9.19 -1.53
CA ASP A 169 30.26 9.06 -2.73
C ASP A 169 30.88 10.39 -3.18
N TYR A 170 30.73 11.46 -2.43
CA TYR A 170 31.32 12.77 -2.62
C TYR A 170 32.18 13.16 -1.41
#